data_948ed55fe68244a36d01b4e7e676e1d4
#
_entry.id   948ed55fe68244a36d01b4e7e676e1d4
#
_cell.length_a   1.000
_cell.length_b   1.000
_cell.length_c   1.000
_cell.angle_alpha   90.00
_cell.angle_beta   90.00
_cell.angle_gamma   90.00
#
_symmetry.space_group_name_H-M   'P 1'
#
loop_
_entity.id
_entity.type
_entity.pdbx_description
1 polymer ?
#
loop_
_entity_poly.entity_id
_entity_poly.type
_entity_poly.pdbx_seq_one_letter_code
_entity_poly.pdbx_strand_id
1 'polypeptide(L)'
;MSEPLIFDTSVWIDFLKDKSNPEADLLTSYINQEDQVLLIPTILQEVLQGIREDSQYRQIKEIFSYFTVLQLSPVQAAIGAAELYRGLRKKGVTIRKSNDCLIAFYAIGFSAPLVHLDSDFELISKHSKLKTWHPRS
;
A
#
# COMPACT_ATOMS: atom_id res chain seq x y z
N MET A 1 -15.37 4.50 -14.62
CA MET A 1 -14.97 4.40 -13.19
C MET A 1 -13.68 3.62 -13.08
N SER A 2 -12.76 4.14 -12.30
CA SER A 2 -11.48 3.49 -12.06
C SER A 2 -11.61 2.44 -10.96
N GLU A 3 -10.81 1.39 -11.02
CA GLU A 3 -10.83 0.36 -9.98
C GLU A 3 -10.23 0.89 -8.67
N PRO A 4 -10.72 0.42 -7.53
CA PRO A 4 -10.12 0.78 -6.25
C PRO A 4 -8.67 0.28 -6.17
N LEU A 5 -7.77 1.14 -5.67
CA LEU A 5 -6.35 0.82 -5.58
C LEU A 5 -5.81 1.08 -4.19
N ILE A 6 -4.85 0.26 -3.77
CA ILE A 6 -4.06 0.49 -2.57
C ILE A 6 -2.75 1.15 -3.02
N PHE A 7 -2.39 2.26 -2.38
CA PHE A 7 -1.12 2.95 -2.64
C PHE A 7 -0.20 2.72 -1.44
N ASP A 8 0.96 2.10 -1.70
CA ASP A 8 1.93 1.83 -0.65
C ASP A 8 2.51 3.12 -0.06
N THR A 9 3.07 3.01 1.13
CA THR A 9 3.73 4.12 1.83
C THR A 9 4.75 4.82 0.92
N SER A 10 5.51 4.08 0.12
CA SER A 10 6.51 4.65 -0.79
C SER A 10 5.89 5.65 -1.78
N VAL A 11 4.71 5.35 -2.28
CA VAL A 11 4.00 6.24 -3.21
C VAL A 11 3.48 7.48 -2.49
N TRP A 12 2.91 7.30 -1.29
CA TRP A 12 2.45 8.41 -0.47
C TRP A 12 3.59 9.37 -0.14
N ILE A 13 4.76 8.85 0.19
CA ILE A 13 5.93 9.68 0.50
C ILE A 13 6.31 10.54 -0.70
N ASP A 14 6.37 9.97 -1.90
CA ASP A 14 6.70 10.73 -3.11
C ASP A 14 5.62 11.77 -3.43
N PHE A 15 4.35 11.40 -3.25
CA PHE A 15 3.23 12.34 -3.39
C PHE A 15 3.39 13.54 -2.45
N LEU A 16 3.75 13.30 -1.18
CA LEU A 16 3.90 14.37 -0.19
C LEU A 16 5.12 15.26 -0.45
N LYS A 17 6.12 14.73 -1.17
CA LYS A 17 7.31 15.48 -1.55
C LYS A 17 7.21 16.13 -2.93
N ASP A 18 6.04 16.10 -3.53
CA ASP A 18 5.78 16.62 -4.88
C ASP A 18 6.69 16.02 -5.94
N LYS A 19 7.13 14.79 -5.75
CA LYS A 19 7.89 14.08 -6.77
C LYS A 19 6.95 13.60 -7.87
N SER A 20 7.41 13.70 -9.11
CA SER A 20 6.65 13.23 -10.26
C SER A 20 7.21 11.89 -10.74
N ASN A 21 6.36 10.87 -10.72
CA ASN A 21 6.59 9.58 -11.33
C ASN A 21 5.20 8.97 -11.60
N PRO A 22 5.11 7.92 -12.42
CA PRO A 22 3.79 7.37 -12.79
C PRO A 22 2.93 7.00 -11.61
N GLU A 23 3.52 6.47 -10.54
CA GLU A 23 2.79 6.02 -9.37
C GLU A 23 2.24 7.20 -8.55
N ALA A 24 3.07 8.19 -8.26
CA ALA A 24 2.63 9.39 -7.53
C ALA A 24 1.64 10.21 -8.35
N ASP A 25 1.83 10.28 -9.66
CA ASP A 25 0.91 10.97 -10.56
C ASP A 25 -0.46 10.28 -10.57
N LEU A 26 -0.47 8.95 -10.52
CA LEU A 26 -1.71 8.19 -10.42
C LEU A 26 -2.44 8.51 -9.12
N LEU A 27 -1.73 8.58 -8.01
CA LEU A 27 -2.33 8.93 -6.71
C LEU A 27 -2.94 10.33 -6.76
N THR A 28 -2.22 11.30 -7.32
CA THR A 28 -2.72 12.66 -7.52
C THR A 28 -4.02 12.65 -8.32
N SER A 29 -4.03 11.89 -9.42
CA SER A 29 -5.21 11.77 -10.27
C SER A 29 -6.39 11.16 -9.52
N TYR A 30 -6.15 10.11 -8.74
CA TYR A 30 -7.20 9.45 -7.95
C TYR A 30 -7.80 10.41 -6.92
N ILE A 31 -6.96 11.19 -6.24
CA ILE A 31 -7.45 12.17 -5.25
C ILE A 31 -8.26 13.27 -5.94
N ASN A 32 -7.76 13.82 -7.04
CA ASN A 32 -8.42 14.92 -7.75
C ASN A 32 -9.75 14.52 -8.38
N GLN A 33 -9.86 13.28 -8.83
CA GLN A 33 -11.08 12.77 -9.46
C GLN A 33 -12.01 12.06 -8.48
N GLU A 34 -11.66 12.08 -7.20
CA GLU A 34 -12.43 11.41 -6.15
C GLU A 34 -12.62 9.92 -6.42
N ASP A 35 -11.64 9.28 -7.07
CA ASP A 35 -11.61 7.84 -7.26
C ASP A 35 -11.29 7.14 -5.93
N GLN A 36 -11.58 5.86 -5.86
CA GLN A 36 -11.48 5.13 -4.61
C GLN A 36 -10.05 4.75 -4.27
N VAL A 37 -9.46 5.43 -3.28
CA VAL A 37 -8.17 5.11 -2.69
C VAL A 37 -8.43 4.26 -1.45
N LEU A 38 -7.78 3.10 -1.39
CA LEU A 38 -7.91 2.19 -0.26
C LEU A 38 -6.70 2.33 0.66
N LEU A 39 -6.96 2.35 1.96
CA LEU A 39 -5.92 2.41 2.98
C LEU A 39 -5.85 1.09 3.74
N ILE A 40 -4.65 0.76 4.18
CA ILE A 40 -4.38 -0.34 5.10
C ILE A 40 -3.89 0.30 6.41
N PRO A 41 -4.28 -0.20 7.59
CA PRO A 41 -3.86 0.40 8.86
C PRO A 41 -2.35 0.64 8.96
N THR A 42 -1.54 -0.32 8.50
CA THR A 42 -0.08 -0.18 8.52
C THR A 42 0.39 0.99 7.67
N ILE A 43 -0.16 1.15 6.46
CA ILE A 43 0.20 2.26 5.57
C ILE A 43 -0.21 3.59 6.20
N LEU A 44 -1.43 3.65 6.73
CA LEU A 44 -1.92 4.85 7.42
C LEU A 44 -0.95 5.27 8.53
N GLN A 45 -0.53 4.33 9.35
CA GLN A 45 0.41 4.59 10.44
C GLN A 45 1.76 5.06 9.91
N GLU A 46 2.33 4.36 8.94
CA GLU A 46 3.65 4.69 8.39
C GLU A 46 3.68 6.07 7.76
N VAL A 47 2.64 6.43 7.02
CA VAL A 47 2.57 7.76 6.39
C VAL A 47 2.45 8.84 7.45
N LEU A 48 1.50 8.72 8.38
CA LEU A 48 1.25 9.75 9.38
C LEU A 48 2.44 9.96 10.32
N GLN A 49 3.08 8.87 10.78
CA GLN A 49 4.21 9.00 11.70
C GLN A 49 5.42 9.63 11.04
N GLY A 50 5.52 9.55 9.71
CA GLY A 50 6.64 10.13 8.97
C GLY A 50 6.52 11.62 8.70
N ILE A 51 5.34 12.22 8.87
CA ILE A 51 5.12 13.65 8.62
C ILE A 51 5.61 14.44 9.83
N ARG A 52 6.50 15.41 9.58
CA ARG A 52 7.11 16.21 10.68
C ARG A 52 6.38 17.50 10.97
N GLU A 53 5.82 18.15 9.95
CA GLU A 53 5.11 19.42 10.14
C GLU A 53 3.68 19.18 10.63
N ASP A 54 3.30 19.83 11.71
CA ASP A 54 1.98 19.64 12.31
C ASP A 54 0.84 20.01 11.36
N SER A 55 1.03 21.06 10.56
CA SER A 55 0.01 21.50 9.61
C SER A 55 -0.22 20.44 8.52
N GLN A 56 0.86 19.88 7.98
CA GLN A 56 0.74 18.83 6.98
C GLN A 56 0.16 17.55 7.59
N TYR A 57 0.55 17.23 8.82
CA TYR A 57 0.00 16.07 9.52
C TYR A 57 -1.54 16.18 9.65
N ARG A 58 -2.03 17.34 10.11
CA ARG A 58 -3.47 17.55 10.26
C ARG A 58 -4.19 17.45 8.92
N GLN A 59 -3.63 18.03 7.88
CA GLN A 59 -4.19 18.01 6.54
C GLN A 59 -4.30 16.58 5.99
N ILE A 60 -3.24 15.80 6.10
CA ILE A 60 -3.25 14.42 5.57
C ILE A 60 -4.14 13.52 6.42
N LYS A 61 -4.13 13.70 7.74
CA LYS A 61 -5.03 12.96 8.63
C LYS A 61 -6.49 13.20 8.25
N GLU A 62 -6.85 14.43 7.92
CA GLU A 62 -8.20 14.76 7.48
C GLU A 62 -8.52 14.10 6.13
N ILE A 63 -7.61 14.18 5.17
CA ILE A 63 -7.80 13.54 3.87
C ILE A 63 -8.02 12.03 4.05
N PHE A 64 -7.24 11.40 4.90
CA PHE A 64 -7.38 9.96 5.17
C PHE A 64 -8.75 9.59 5.74
N SER A 65 -9.41 10.50 6.43
CA SER A 65 -10.74 10.23 6.99
C SER A 65 -11.82 10.04 5.92
N TYR A 66 -11.57 10.49 4.70
CA TYR A 66 -12.49 10.32 3.57
C TYR A 66 -12.27 9.02 2.80
N PHE A 67 -11.19 8.31 3.07
CA PHE A 67 -10.85 7.09 2.35
C PHE A 67 -11.33 5.84 3.10
N THR A 68 -11.52 4.76 2.37
CA THR A 68 -11.88 3.49 2.96
C THR A 68 -10.64 2.82 3.54
N VAL A 69 -10.69 2.49 4.83
CA VAL A 69 -9.63 1.70 5.48
C VAL A 69 -10.07 0.25 5.46
N LEU A 70 -9.29 -0.60 4.79
CA LEU A 70 -9.55 -2.03 4.77
C LEU A 70 -9.25 -2.60 6.15
N GLN A 71 -10.15 -3.42 6.68
CA GLN A 71 -10.02 -3.93 8.02
C GLN A 71 -10.12 -5.45 8.05
N LEU A 72 -9.15 -6.04 8.75
CA LEU A 72 -9.15 -7.46 9.10
C LEU A 72 -8.97 -7.55 10.61
N SER A 73 -9.40 -8.65 11.20
CA SER A 73 -9.06 -8.95 12.59
C SER A 73 -7.52 -8.87 12.73
N PRO A 74 -7.00 -8.15 13.74
CA PRO A 74 -5.54 -8.07 13.92
C PRO A 74 -4.86 -9.42 14.03
N VAL A 75 -5.48 -10.39 14.69
CA VAL A 75 -4.94 -11.74 14.83
C VAL A 75 -4.91 -12.44 13.47
N GLN A 76 -6.01 -12.35 12.72
CA GLN A 76 -6.09 -12.92 11.37
C GLN A 76 -5.06 -12.35 10.43
N ALA A 77 -4.89 -11.03 10.46
CA ALA A 77 -3.92 -10.34 9.62
C ALA A 77 -2.49 -10.76 9.97
N ALA A 78 -2.19 -10.86 11.27
CA ALA A 78 -0.87 -11.28 11.74
C ALA A 78 -0.53 -12.71 11.30
N ILE A 79 -1.48 -13.62 11.45
CA ILE A 79 -1.30 -15.02 11.05
C ILE A 79 -1.12 -15.11 9.54
N GLY A 80 -1.98 -14.41 8.78
CA GLY A 80 -1.91 -14.43 7.32
C GLY A 80 -0.60 -13.88 6.80
N ALA A 81 -0.12 -12.77 7.36
CA ALA A 81 1.17 -12.19 6.98
C ALA A 81 2.32 -13.13 7.30
N ALA A 82 2.28 -13.78 8.47
CA ALA A 82 3.30 -14.75 8.86
C ALA A 82 3.32 -15.96 7.91
N GLU A 83 2.16 -16.45 7.55
CA GLU A 83 2.05 -17.59 6.64
C GLU A 83 2.54 -17.23 5.24
N LEU A 84 2.24 -16.02 4.78
CA LEU A 84 2.75 -15.53 3.49
C LEU A 84 4.28 -15.44 3.52
N TYR A 85 4.84 -14.87 4.58
CA TYR A 85 6.29 -14.78 4.75
C TYR A 85 6.94 -16.16 4.71
N ARG A 86 6.39 -17.12 5.47
CA ARG A 86 6.92 -18.48 5.54
C ARG A 86 6.82 -19.19 4.19
N GLY A 87 5.70 -19.02 3.49
CA GLY A 87 5.51 -19.62 2.17
C GLY A 87 6.52 -19.11 1.15
N LEU A 88 6.79 -17.81 1.17
CA LEU A 88 7.80 -17.21 0.31
C LEU A 88 9.18 -17.73 0.63
N ARG A 89 9.52 -17.81 1.93
CA ARG A 89 10.82 -18.33 2.36
C ARG A 89 11.04 -19.77 1.89
N LYS A 90 10.00 -20.60 1.92
CA LYS A 90 10.08 -21.97 1.42
C LYS A 90 10.37 -22.02 -0.08
N LYS A 91 10.01 -20.98 -0.81
CA LYS A 91 10.30 -20.83 -2.25
C LYS A 91 11.65 -20.14 -2.50
N GLY A 92 12.44 -19.92 -1.45
CA GLY A 92 13.74 -19.26 -1.56
C GLY A 92 13.66 -17.73 -1.57
N VAL A 93 12.52 -17.16 -1.22
CA VAL A 93 12.31 -15.72 -1.23
C VAL A 93 12.22 -15.20 0.22
N THR A 94 13.19 -14.37 0.62
CA THR A 94 13.19 -13.74 1.93
C THR A 94 12.86 -12.26 1.79
N ILE A 95 11.79 -11.83 2.45
CA ILE A 95 11.35 -10.44 2.43
C ILE A 95 12.00 -9.72 3.62
N ARG A 96 12.68 -8.60 3.34
CA ARG A 96 13.44 -7.87 4.36
C ARG A 96 12.56 -7.13 5.35
N LYS A 97 11.44 -6.58 4.89
CA LYS A 97 10.53 -5.83 5.74
C LYS A 97 9.28 -6.67 5.99
N SER A 98 9.06 -7.04 7.24
CA SER A 98 7.91 -7.88 7.61
C SER A 98 6.57 -7.22 7.28
N ASN A 99 6.50 -5.88 7.34
CA ASN A 99 5.27 -5.15 7.00
C ASN A 99 4.86 -5.32 5.54
N ASP A 100 5.80 -5.62 4.65
CA ASP A 100 5.46 -5.83 3.23
C ASP A 100 4.57 -7.06 3.06
N CYS A 101 4.79 -8.11 3.85
CA CYS A 101 3.92 -9.28 3.82
C CYS A 101 2.53 -8.97 4.41
N LEU A 102 2.46 -8.10 5.40
CA LEU A 102 1.18 -7.66 5.97
C LEU A 102 0.39 -6.86 4.92
N ILE A 103 1.03 -5.92 4.26
CA ILE A 103 0.41 -5.12 3.20
C ILE A 103 -0.06 -6.04 2.06
N ALA A 104 0.81 -6.95 1.62
CA ALA A 104 0.47 -7.89 0.56
C ALA A 104 -0.70 -8.80 0.95
N PHE A 105 -0.76 -9.23 2.21
CA PHE A 105 -1.85 -10.07 2.68
C PHE A 105 -3.20 -9.34 2.57
N TYR A 106 -3.25 -8.06 2.96
CA TYR A 106 -4.46 -7.25 2.78
C TYR A 106 -4.84 -7.13 1.29
N ALA A 107 -3.86 -6.80 0.45
CA ALA A 107 -4.12 -6.61 -0.98
C ALA A 107 -4.66 -7.89 -1.63
N ILE A 108 -4.09 -9.04 -1.29
CA ILE A 108 -4.55 -10.33 -1.78
C ILE A 108 -5.96 -10.64 -1.27
N GLY A 109 -6.18 -10.42 0.02
CA GLY A 109 -7.45 -10.75 0.65
C GLY A 109 -8.63 -9.95 0.10
N PHE A 110 -8.39 -8.70 -0.27
CA PHE A 110 -9.42 -7.83 -0.84
C PHE A 110 -9.37 -7.77 -2.37
N SER A 111 -8.47 -8.53 -2.98
CA SER A 111 -8.27 -8.55 -4.45
C SER A 111 -8.06 -7.15 -5.03
N ALA A 112 -7.37 -6.29 -4.31
CA ALA A 112 -7.10 -4.91 -4.72
C ALA A 112 -5.65 -4.80 -5.19
N PRO A 113 -5.42 -4.21 -6.38
CA PRO A 113 -4.05 -4.03 -6.85
C PRO A 113 -3.29 -3.05 -5.98
N LEU A 114 -1.99 -3.29 -5.84
CA LEU A 114 -1.07 -2.45 -5.06
C LEU A 114 -0.22 -1.60 -6.00
N VAL A 115 -0.23 -0.30 -5.78
CA VAL A 115 0.66 0.66 -6.45
C VAL A 115 1.84 0.90 -5.52
N HIS A 116 3.06 0.68 -6.01
CA HIS A 116 4.25 0.71 -5.15
C HIS A 116 5.50 1.11 -5.91
N LEU A 117 6.55 1.43 -5.16
CA LEU A 117 7.88 1.77 -5.68
C LEU A 117 8.97 0.87 -5.07
N ASP A 118 8.60 -0.31 -4.59
CA ASP A 118 9.53 -1.22 -3.91
C ASP A 118 9.58 -2.56 -4.64
N SER A 119 10.79 -2.96 -5.05
CA SER A 119 11.01 -4.21 -5.78
C SER A 119 10.59 -5.45 -5.01
N ASP A 120 10.53 -5.39 -3.67
CA ASP A 120 10.10 -6.53 -2.87
C ASP A 120 8.65 -6.91 -3.17
N PHE A 121 7.78 -5.94 -3.48
CA PHE A 121 6.41 -6.25 -3.86
C PHE A 121 6.31 -6.96 -5.21
N GLU A 122 7.20 -6.63 -6.16
CA GLU A 122 7.25 -7.38 -7.43
C GLU A 122 7.69 -8.82 -7.18
N LEU A 123 8.63 -9.00 -6.26
CA LEU A 123 9.08 -10.33 -5.88
C LEU A 123 7.96 -11.13 -5.23
N ILE A 124 7.20 -10.51 -4.34
CA ILE A 124 6.02 -11.14 -3.72
C ILE A 124 4.99 -11.51 -4.79
N SER A 125 4.72 -10.62 -5.74
CA SER A 125 3.71 -10.85 -6.76
C SER A 125 4.06 -12.04 -7.67
N LYS A 126 5.34 -12.31 -7.89
CA LYS A 126 5.79 -13.46 -8.70
C LYS A 126 5.48 -14.79 -8.04
N HIS A 127 5.34 -14.80 -6.72
CA HIS A 127 5.20 -16.04 -5.95
C HIS A 127 3.90 -16.09 -5.14
N SER A 128 2.95 -15.21 -5.44
CA SER A 128 1.67 -15.13 -4.72
C SER A 128 0.59 -14.63 -5.65
N LYS A 129 -0.60 -14.41 -5.09
CA LYS A 129 -1.74 -13.83 -5.83
C LYS A 129 -1.78 -12.31 -5.78
N LEU A 130 -0.73 -11.66 -5.26
CA LEU A 130 -0.65 -10.21 -5.21
C LEU A 130 -0.69 -9.63 -6.62
N LYS A 131 -1.60 -8.69 -6.84
CA LYS A 131 -1.67 -7.91 -8.07
C LYS A 131 -0.98 -6.59 -7.85
N THR A 132 -0.10 -6.20 -8.76
CA THR A 132 0.59 -4.92 -8.71
C THR A 132 0.20 -4.09 -9.93
N TRP A 133 0.19 -2.77 -9.72
CA TRP A 133 -0.12 -1.84 -10.80
C TRP A 133 1.17 -1.45 -11.52
N HIS A 134 1.10 -1.37 -12.84
CA HIS A 134 2.22 -0.92 -13.67
C HIS A 134 1.73 0.15 -14.64
N PRO A 135 2.56 1.18 -14.91
CA PRO A 135 2.19 2.15 -15.92
C PRO A 135 2.11 1.50 -17.29
N ARG A 136 1.20 1.98 -18.10
CA ARG A 136 1.10 1.54 -19.49
C ARG A 136 2.27 2.11 -20.27
N SER A 137 2.95 1.26 -21.01
CA SER A 137 4.02 1.68 -21.90
C SER A 137 3.47 2.25 -23.20
#